data_d67a535e8078b01a242e0d744f2ea6ee
#
_entry.id   d67a535e8078b01a242e0d744f2ea6ee
#
_cell.length_a   1.000
_cell.length_b   1.000
_cell.length_c   1.000
_cell.angle_alpha   90.00
_cell.angle_beta   90.00
_cell.angle_gamma   90.00
#
_symmetry.space_group_name_H-M   'P 1'
#
loop_
_entity.id
_entity.type
_entity.pdbx_description
1 polymer ?
#
loop_
_entity_poly.entity_id
_entity_poly.type
_entity_poly.pdbx_seq_one_letter_code
_entity_poly.pdbx_strand_id
1 'polypeptide(L)'
;IGVNLGPLIAGAGIVGVAVGFGAQSIVKDFLSGMFMLVEDQYGVGDSVDVGIASGTVERMTLRTTILRDTNGSVWYIPNGEIARVGNRSQVWSRAVLDIDVAYDTDLRHAQDVMKRVAVGLWEDEEYTYQDIIK
;
A
#
# COMPACT_ATOMS: atom_id res chain seq x y z
N ILE A 1 -31.68 -7.29 -52.83
CA ILE A 1 -30.46 -6.42 -52.78
C ILE A 1 -29.68 -6.84 -51.58
N GLY A 2 -28.66 -7.73 -51.77
CA GLY A 2 -27.81 -8.20 -50.69
C GLY A 2 -26.75 -7.14 -50.41
N VAL A 3 -26.77 -6.52 -49.23
CA VAL A 3 -25.69 -5.63 -48.75
C VAL A 3 -24.56 -6.51 -48.26
N ASN A 4 -23.34 -6.30 -48.79
CA ASN A 4 -22.17 -7.02 -48.28
C ASN A 4 -21.74 -6.36 -46.93
N LEU A 5 -22.04 -7.01 -45.81
CA LEU A 5 -21.71 -6.55 -44.48
C LEU A 5 -20.24 -6.82 -44.09
N GLY A 6 -19.50 -7.58 -44.89
CA GLY A 6 -18.10 -7.95 -44.60
C GLY A 6 -17.19 -6.78 -44.27
N PRO A 7 -17.12 -5.72 -45.11
CA PRO A 7 -16.28 -4.55 -44.84
C PRO A 7 -16.69 -3.78 -43.57
N LEU A 8 -17.98 -3.73 -43.26
CA LEU A 8 -18.50 -3.08 -42.06
C LEU A 8 -18.09 -3.83 -40.79
N ILE A 9 -18.21 -5.16 -40.80
CA ILE A 9 -17.79 -6.02 -39.66
C ILE A 9 -16.28 -5.93 -39.46
N ALA A 10 -15.49 -5.98 -40.56
CA ALA A 10 -14.06 -5.83 -40.48
C ALA A 10 -13.63 -4.47 -39.89
N GLY A 11 -14.27 -3.37 -40.37
CA GLY A 11 -14.00 -2.04 -39.85
C GLY A 11 -14.37 -1.89 -38.37
N ALA A 12 -15.55 -2.39 -37.96
CA ALA A 12 -15.97 -2.40 -36.57
C ALA A 12 -15.02 -3.23 -35.66
N GLY A 13 -14.51 -4.34 -36.17
CA GLY A 13 -13.51 -5.16 -35.46
C GLY A 13 -12.22 -4.39 -35.19
N ILE A 14 -11.67 -3.69 -36.18
CA ILE A 14 -10.47 -2.87 -36.02
C ILE A 14 -10.70 -1.74 -34.99
N VAL A 15 -11.83 -1.05 -35.06
CA VAL A 15 -12.18 -0.01 -34.09
C VAL A 15 -12.32 -0.59 -32.69
N GLY A 16 -12.97 -1.77 -32.56
CA GLY A 16 -13.11 -2.45 -31.27
C GLY A 16 -11.77 -2.80 -30.62
N VAL A 17 -10.82 -3.32 -31.42
CA VAL A 17 -9.45 -3.61 -30.95
C VAL A 17 -8.74 -2.32 -30.52
N ALA A 18 -8.82 -1.25 -31.30
CA ALA A 18 -8.19 0.03 -30.97
C ALA A 18 -8.75 0.63 -29.66
N VAL A 19 -10.06 0.60 -29.46
CA VAL A 19 -10.71 1.04 -28.22
C VAL A 19 -10.31 0.12 -27.05
N GLY A 20 -10.23 -1.20 -27.26
CA GLY A 20 -9.81 -2.17 -26.24
C GLY A 20 -8.40 -1.90 -25.73
N PHE A 21 -7.44 -1.66 -26.63
CA PHE A 21 -6.08 -1.27 -26.24
C PHE A 21 -6.04 0.07 -25.53
N GLY A 22 -6.82 1.06 -26.01
CA GLY A 22 -6.91 2.38 -25.38
C GLY A 22 -7.50 2.34 -23.96
N ALA A 23 -8.42 1.42 -23.67
CA ALA A 23 -9.07 1.28 -22.37
C ALA A 23 -8.37 0.29 -21.41
N GLN A 24 -7.35 -0.42 -21.85
CA GLN A 24 -6.71 -1.51 -21.11
C GLN A 24 -6.24 -1.11 -19.70
N SER A 25 -5.63 0.07 -19.55
CA SER A 25 -5.15 0.55 -18.25
C SER A 25 -6.30 0.80 -17.27
N ILE A 26 -7.40 1.35 -17.74
CA ILE A 26 -8.59 1.63 -16.92
C ILE A 26 -9.19 0.32 -16.41
N VAL A 27 -9.31 -0.68 -17.28
CA VAL A 27 -9.82 -2.01 -16.90
C VAL A 27 -8.89 -2.68 -15.89
N LYS A 28 -7.57 -2.58 -16.11
CA LYS A 28 -6.56 -3.11 -15.18
C LYS A 28 -6.66 -2.46 -13.82
N ASP A 29 -6.73 -1.12 -13.75
CA ASP A 29 -6.86 -0.37 -12.50
C ASP A 29 -8.09 -0.79 -11.71
N PHE A 30 -9.24 -0.90 -12.41
CA PHE A 30 -10.51 -1.26 -11.80
C PHE A 30 -10.50 -2.68 -11.24
N LEU A 31 -10.03 -3.66 -12.02
CA LEU A 31 -9.94 -5.04 -11.57
C LEU A 31 -8.99 -5.20 -10.39
N SER A 32 -7.81 -4.57 -10.45
CA SER A 32 -6.85 -4.58 -9.34
C SER A 32 -7.45 -3.99 -8.07
N GLY A 33 -8.11 -2.83 -8.15
CA GLY A 33 -8.77 -2.21 -7.00
C GLY A 33 -9.90 -3.05 -6.43
N MET A 34 -10.67 -3.71 -7.28
CA MET A 34 -11.72 -4.62 -6.84
C MET A 34 -11.16 -5.81 -6.05
N PHE A 35 -10.10 -6.46 -6.56
CA PHE A 35 -9.46 -7.58 -5.85
C PHE A 35 -8.81 -7.15 -4.54
N MET A 36 -8.12 -6.00 -4.51
CA MET A 36 -7.54 -5.46 -3.28
C MET A 36 -8.58 -5.23 -2.18
N LEU A 37 -9.78 -4.75 -2.55
CA LEU A 37 -10.89 -4.55 -1.62
C LEU A 37 -11.55 -5.87 -1.18
N VAL A 38 -11.75 -6.82 -2.10
CA VAL A 38 -12.39 -8.11 -1.78
C VAL A 38 -11.48 -8.99 -0.93
N GLU A 39 -10.16 -8.93 -1.16
CA GLU A 39 -9.17 -9.70 -0.40
C GLU A 39 -8.73 -9.00 0.89
N ASP A 40 -9.19 -7.76 1.15
CA ASP A 40 -8.82 -6.95 2.32
C ASP A 40 -7.30 -6.86 2.53
N GLN A 41 -6.57 -6.62 1.43
CA GLN A 41 -5.11 -6.57 1.47
C GLN A 41 -4.60 -5.40 2.31
N TYR A 42 -5.31 -4.28 2.29
CA TYR A 42 -5.09 -3.09 3.13
C TYR A 42 -6.31 -2.18 3.11
N GLY A 43 -6.44 -1.34 4.14
CA GLY A 43 -7.53 -0.40 4.31
C GLY A 43 -7.08 1.03 4.59
N VAL A 44 -8.03 1.94 4.71
CA VAL A 44 -7.77 3.33 5.10
C VAL A 44 -7.22 3.36 6.53
N GLY A 45 -6.09 4.04 6.71
CA GLY A 45 -5.35 4.10 7.98
C GLY A 45 -4.15 3.15 8.03
N ASP A 46 -4.07 2.14 7.16
CA ASP A 46 -2.93 1.23 7.13
C ASP A 46 -1.66 1.91 6.62
N SER A 47 -0.53 1.53 7.20
CA SER A 47 0.80 1.89 6.70
C SER A 47 1.26 0.84 5.70
N VAL A 48 1.39 1.24 4.43
CA VAL A 48 1.70 0.30 3.33
C VAL A 48 2.91 0.76 2.52
N ASP A 49 3.56 -0.24 1.90
CA ASP A 49 4.59 -0.07 0.88
C ASP A 49 4.10 -0.73 -0.40
N VAL A 50 3.87 0.06 -1.43
CA VAL A 50 3.40 -0.43 -2.74
C VAL A 50 4.53 -0.48 -3.78
N GLY A 51 5.77 -0.34 -3.34
CA GLY A 51 6.98 -0.40 -4.17
C GLY A 51 7.39 0.95 -4.76
N ILE A 52 6.48 1.69 -5.35
CA ILE A 52 6.72 3.02 -5.92
C ILE A 52 6.56 4.15 -4.89
N ALA A 53 5.80 3.90 -3.81
CA ALA A 53 5.65 4.80 -2.67
C ALA A 53 5.34 4.00 -1.41
N SER A 54 5.60 4.60 -0.25
CA SER A 54 5.19 4.05 1.05
C SER A 54 4.59 5.17 1.92
N GLY A 55 3.61 4.82 2.73
CA GLY A 55 2.92 5.78 3.58
C GLY A 55 1.61 5.25 4.14
N THR A 56 0.85 6.12 4.75
CA THR A 56 -0.48 5.79 5.28
C THR A 56 -1.55 5.95 4.19
N VAL A 57 -2.44 4.98 4.09
CA VAL A 57 -3.57 5.01 3.16
C VAL A 57 -4.58 6.03 3.63
N GLU A 58 -4.76 7.12 2.90
CA GLU A 58 -5.79 8.12 3.20
C GLU A 58 -7.14 7.77 2.57
N ARG A 59 -7.09 7.22 1.37
CA ARG A 59 -8.29 6.82 0.65
C ARG A 59 -7.98 5.75 -0.38
N MET A 60 -8.91 4.83 -0.55
CA MET A 60 -8.89 3.82 -1.59
C MET A 60 -10.17 3.91 -2.42
N THR A 61 -10.02 3.85 -3.74
CA THR A 61 -11.11 3.78 -4.71
C THR A 61 -10.88 2.57 -5.61
N LEU A 62 -11.87 2.21 -6.43
CA LEU A 62 -11.72 1.11 -7.39
C LEU A 62 -10.58 1.32 -8.40
N ARG A 63 -10.19 2.56 -8.67
CA ARG A 63 -9.15 2.86 -9.66
C ARG A 63 -7.83 3.33 -9.06
N THR A 64 -7.87 4.00 -7.91
CA THR A 64 -6.72 4.74 -7.37
C THR A 64 -6.62 4.54 -5.86
N THR A 65 -5.42 4.27 -5.39
CA THR A 65 -5.03 4.33 -3.97
C THR A 65 -4.31 5.63 -3.68
N ILE A 66 -4.65 6.30 -2.60
CA ILE A 66 -4.07 7.58 -2.18
C ILE A 66 -3.31 7.33 -0.88
N LEU A 67 -1.99 7.58 -0.92
CA LEU A 67 -1.09 7.44 0.22
C LEU A 67 -0.53 8.79 0.62
N ARG A 68 -0.33 8.99 1.93
CA ARG A 68 0.48 10.10 2.47
C ARG A 68 1.77 9.56 3.05
N ASP A 69 2.89 10.05 2.58
CA ASP A 69 4.20 9.68 3.10
C ASP A 69 4.55 10.45 4.39
N THR A 70 5.66 10.05 5.03
CA THR A 70 6.16 10.69 6.26
C THR A 70 6.60 12.14 6.07
N ASN A 71 6.84 12.58 4.84
CA ASN A 71 7.20 13.97 4.50
C ASN A 71 5.95 14.82 4.23
N GLY A 72 4.74 14.22 4.29
CA GLY A 72 3.48 14.88 4.03
C GLY A 72 3.06 14.91 2.57
N SER A 73 3.84 14.31 1.64
CA SER A 73 3.46 14.24 0.22
C SER A 73 2.32 13.25 0.03
N VAL A 74 1.39 13.61 -0.85
CA VAL A 74 0.25 12.76 -1.21
C VAL A 74 0.51 12.11 -2.57
N TRP A 75 0.45 10.79 -2.59
CA TRP A 75 0.67 9.97 -3.78
C TRP A 75 -0.66 9.42 -4.29
N TYR A 76 -0.97 9.70 -5.56
CA TYR A 76 -2.13 9.14 -6.27
C TYR A 76 -1.65 8.03 -7.18
N ILE A 77 -1.91 6.79 -6.81
CA ILE A 77 -1.36 5.61 -7.47
C ILE A 77 -2.49 4.84 -8.14
N PRO A 78 -2.46 4.67 -9.49
CA PRO A 78 -3.38 3.78 -10.18
C PRO A 78 -3.24 2.34 -9.65
N ASN A 79 -4.34 1.70 -9.30
CA ASN A 79 -4.31 0.37 -8.69
C ASN A 79 -3.64 -0.69 -9.58
N GLY A 80 -3.75 -0.54 -10.89
CA GLY A 80 -3.09 -1.42 -11.86
C GLY A 80 -1.57 -1.31 -11.91
N GLU A 81 -0.98 -0.27 -11.32
CA GLU A 81 0.48 -0.10 -11.22
C GLU A 81 1.05 -0.73 -9.93
N ILE A 82 0.18 -1.08 -8.99
CA ILE A 82 0.58 -1.73 -7.74
C ILE A 82 0.83 -3.21 -8.01
N ALA A 83 2.10 -3.57 -8.11
CA ALA A 83 2.51 -4.96 -8.37
C ALA A 83 2.64 -5.80 -7.10
N ARG A 84 2.84 -5.13 -5.95
CA ARG A 84 2.96 -5.77 -4.64
C ARG A 84 2.53 -4.80 -3.56
N VAL A 85 2.05 -5.32 -2.45
CA VAL A 85 1.73 -4.55 -1.25
C VAL A 85 2.45 -5.17 -0.06
N GLY A 86 3.17 -4.35 0.70
CA GLY A 86 3.67 -4.69 2.02
C GLY A 86 2.87 -3.92 3.05
N ASN A 87 1.94 -4.55 3.76
CA ASN A 87 1.21 -3.93 4.86
C ASN A 87 2.04 -4.03 6.14
N ARG A 88 2.35 -2.88 6.76
CA ARG A 88 3.19 -2.78 7.96
C ARG A 88 2.40 -2.66 9.25
N SER A 89 1.09 -2.48 9.17
CA SER A 89 0.18 -2.29 10.31
C SER A 89 -0.83 -3.41 10.49
N GLN A 90 -0.89 -4.37 9.57
CA GLN A 90 -1.84 -5.47 9.64
C GLN A 90 -1.45 -6.47 10.74
N VAL A 91 -2.37 -6.73 11.67
CA VAL A 91 -2.29 -7.71 12.77
C VAL A 91 -1.25 -7.37 13.83
N TRP A 92 0.00 -7.10 13.47
CA TRP A 92 1.07 -6.68 14.40
C TRP A 92 2.16 -5.91 13.65
N SER A 93 2.84 -5.03 14.35
CA SER A 93 3.97 -4.28 13.79
C SER A 93 5.21 -4.46 14.67
N ARG A 94 6.39 -4.27 14.07
CA ARG A 94 7.68 -4.37 14.76
C ARG A 94 8.41 -3.04 14.62
N ALA A 95 8.74 -2.42 15.76
CA ALA A 95 9.68 -1.32 15.79
C ALA A 95 11.12 -1.87 15.81
N VAL A 96 11.97 -1.38 14.93
CA VAL A 96 13.41 -1.65 14.93
C VAL A 96 14.12 -0.33 15.14
N LEU A 97 14.88 -0.25 16.24
CA LEU A 97 15.63 0.94 16.60
C LEU A 97 17.12 0.57 16.59
N ASP A 98 17.88 1.28 15.78
CA ASP A 98 19.34 1.20 15.78
C ASP A 98 19.87 2.29 16.73
N ILE A 99 20.58 1.88 17.78
CA ILE A 99 21.10 2.79 18.80
C ILE A 99 22.60 2.71 18.79
N ASP A 100 23.24 3.80 18.43
CA ASP A 100 24.69 3.94 18.45
C ASP A 100 25.19 4.14 19.88
N VAL A 101 26.26 3.41 20.23
CA VAL A 101 26.94 3.52 21.52
C VAL A 101 28.42 3.84 21.33
N ALA A 102 29.05 4.48 22.31
CA ALA A 102 30.48 4.79 22.26
C ALA A 102 31.30 3.49 22.27
N TYR A 103 32.52 3.54 21.70
CA TYR A 103 33.41 2.37 21.57
C TYR A 103 33.83 1.75 22.90
N ASP A 104 33.87 2.54 23.97
CA ASP A 104 34.22 2.13 25.32
C ASP A 104 33.06 1.70 26.20
N THR A 105 31.86 1.65 25.62
CA THR A 105 30.61 1.27 26.33
C THR A 105 30.59 -0.22 26.61
N ASP A 106 30.24 -0.60 27.85
CA ASP A 106 29.88 -1.99 28.18
C ASP A 106 28.55 -2.38 27.48
N LEU A 107 28.67 -3.18 26.42
CA LEU A 107 27.54 -3.61 25.60
C LEU A 107 26.49 -4.38 26.39
N ARG A 108 26.88 -5.15 27.42
CA ARG A 108 25.93 -5.90 28.26
C ARG A 108 25.08 -4.96 29.09
N HIS A 109 25.74 -3.99 29.72
CA HIS A 109 25.04 -2.97 30.49
C HIS A 109 24.11 -2.14 29.62
N ALA A 110 24.55 -1.73 28.42
CA ALA A 110 23.74 -0.99 27.45
C ALA A 110 22.51 -1.79 27.03
N GLN A 111 22.65 -3.09 26.72
CA GLN A 111 21.54 -3.97 26.38
C GLN A 111 20.54 -4.13 27.53
N ASP A 112 21.01 -4.28 28.78
CA ASP A 112 20.14 -4.40 29.95
C ASP A 112 19.34 -3.11 30.22
N VAL A 113 19.96 -1.94 29.99
CA VAL A 113 19.27 -0.66 30.11
C VAL A 113 18.20 -0.52 29.02
N MET A 114 18.55 -0.79 27.74
CA MET A 114 17.61 -0.74 26.62
C MET A 114 16.42 -1.68 26.84
N LYS A 115 16.69 -2.91 27.29
CA LYS A 115 15.64 -3.89 27.58
C LYS A 115 14.70 -3.43 28.70
N ARG A 116 15.23 -2.87 29.78
CA ARG A 116 14.41 -2.33 30.89
C ARG A 116 13.52 -1.18 30.42
N VAL A 117 14.05 -0.27 29.62
CA VAL A 117 13.29 0.85 29.06
C VAL A 117 12.20 0.34 28.12
N ALA A 118 12.52 -0.61 27.24
CA ALA A 118 11.56 -1.19 26.31
C ALA A 118 10.43 -1.92 27.01
N VAL A 119 10.73 -2.69 28.06
CA VAL A 119 9.73 -3.38 28.88
C VAL A 119 8.88 -2.37 29.66
N GLY A 120 9.49 -1.33 30.24
CA GLY A 120 8.75 -0.28 30.93
C GLY A 120 7.78 0.48 30.03
N LEU A 121 8.17 0.76 28.78
CA LEU A 121 7.28 1.37 27.79
C LEU A 121 6.14 0.42 27.38
N TRP A 122 6.41 -0.88 27.29
CA TRP A 122 5.39 -1.88 26.98
C TRP A 122 4.37 -2.07 28.11
N GLU A 123 4.79 -1.95 29.36
CA GLU A 123 3.93 -2.10 30.54
C GLU A 123 3.18 -0.80 30.92
N ASP A 124 3.54 0.33 30.32
CA ASP A 124 2.91 1.61 30.55
C ASP A 124 1.57 1.70 29.83
N GLU A 125 0.48 1.81 30.59
CA GLU A 125 -0.87 1.88 30.04
C GLU A 125 -1.11 3.11 29.15
N GLU A 126 -0.33 4.18 29.32
CA GLU A 126 -0.43 5.40 28.52
C GLU A 126 0.00 5.15 27.07
N TYR A 127 0.98 4.25 26.83
CA TYR A 127 1.50 3.93 25.50
C TYR A 127 0.90 2.66 24.88
N THR A 128 0.26 1.81 25.68
CA THR A 128 -0.23 0.48 25.21
C THR A 128 -1.58 0.56 24.50
N TYR A 129 -2.42 1.56 24.75
CA TYR A 129 -3.84 1.50 24.36
C TYR A 129 -4.33 2.58 23.38
N GLN A 130 -3.59 3.64 23.09
CA GLN A 130 -4.16 4.77 22.34
C GLN A 130 -3.77 4.83 20.85
N ASP A 131 -2.70 4.19 20.41
CA ASP A 131 -2.20 4.34 19.04
C ASP A 131 -2.15 3.07 18.19
N ILE A 132 -2.54 1.91 18.74
CA ILE A 132 -2.43 0.62 18.02
C ILE A 132 -3.77 0.16 17.41
N ILE A 133 -4.88 0.77 17.80
CA ILE A 133 -6.21 0.43 17.27
C ILE A 133 -6.95 1.70 16.82
N LYS A 134 -6.54 2.24 15.69
CA LYS A 134 -7.38 3.11 14.85
C LYS A 134 -7.22 2.75 13.40
#